data_fb8e5f8ff44c86f2ff47546e245e6bbf
#
_entry.id   fb8e5f8ff44c86f2ff47546e245e6bbf
#
_cell.length_a   1.000
_cell.length_b   1.000
_cell.length_c   1.000
_cell.angle_alpha   90.00
_cell.angle_beta   90.00
_cell.angle_gamma   90.00
#
_symmetry.space_group_name_H-M   'P 1'
#
loop_
_entity.id
_entity.type
_entity.pdbx_description
1 polymer ?
#
loop_
_entity_poly.entity_id
_entity_poly.type
_entity_poly.pdbx_seq_one_letter_code
_entity_poly.pdbx_strand_id
1 'polypeptide(L)'
;MENKKVSEKKDSWLKVLLSYTEGSGQRLGISVILSVISIISGLMPYYCIYRGIDLYIRNLNQAPMQEILRWCLYALLFYIIKIVSFSASTWISHIAAYHILEGLRLRLTDRFLKAPLGDVEGHSIGEIKSIMVEKIENMEPPIAHMIPEGSGHILLPVISFIALLTLDWRIALASLVTVPLSLVFMTLTMIISGKSFTQYDESNAHMNSTIVEYIEGIEVIKAFGRAGTSYEKYAKAILDYKKFVVKWLSSTWITMKMTFALFPSTLLGTLPVGLYLTMHGLLTISQLVLAVMLSMSMVTSFAKIEVFSENLREMQYNIESIQDFLTMKELPEPSVYANINSYDVKLENVHFSYTGEEKDEVLHGIDLTMPAGSFTALVGPSGGGKSTVARLISRFWDVTSGGITIGGVNIREMPLSQLSEMISFVTQDNFLFRCSIMENIRLGNSAASDEEVREAARKTCCQEFIEKLPQGYDTPAGEAGKRLSGGEKQRIAIARMILKNAPIIILDEATAFTDPENENKIQKSIEELTKGKTLLVIAHRLSTITDADKIVVLKNGCIEGVGTQEELLQNCQLYQRMWQAHVGARHWAVGSQKEGEDSCLAL
;
A
#
# COMPACT_ATOMS: atom_id res chain seq x y z
N MET A 1 -19.74 26.53 1.11
CA MET A 1 -19.91 26.32 -0.33
C MET A 1 -19.40 24.92 -0.62
N GLU A 2 -20.32 24.01 -0.90
CA GLU A 2 -20.05 22.59 -1.12
C GLU A 2 -19.16 22.38 -2.35
N ASN A 3 -18.01 21.78 -2.12
CA ASN A 3 -17.16 21.29 -3.19
C ASN A 3 -17.90 20.20 -3.97
N LYS A 4 -18.42 20.53 -5.15
CA LYS A 4 -18.73 19.56 -6.19
C LYS A 4 -17.41 18.92 -6.66
N LYS A 5 -16.93 17.90 -5.92
CA LYS A 5 -16.08 16.89 -6.53
C LYS A 5 -16.88 16.31 -7.70
N VAL A 6 -16.37 16.49 -8.92
CA VAL A 6 -16.86 15.78 -10.10
C VAL A 6 -16.73 14.30 -9.76
N SER A 7 -17.86 13.69 -9.40
CA SER A 7 -17.97 12.25 -9.18
C SER A 7 -17.83 11.60 -10.56
N GLU A 8 -16.61 11.32 -10.98
CA GLU A 8 -16.43 10.23 -11.94
C GLU A 8 -17.10 9.03 -11.33
N LYS A 9 -18.09 8.45 -12.03
CA LYS A 9 -18.79 7.24 -11.60
C LYS A 9 -17.73 6.17 -11.34
N LYS A 10 -17.37 5.95 -10.08
CA LYS A 10 -16.53 4.81 -9.70
C LYS A 10 -17.22 3.56 -10.26
N ASP A 11 -16.51 2.78 -11.05
CA ASP A 11 -17.00 1.49 -11.52
C ASP A 11 -17.42 0.64 -10.32
N SER A 12 -18.48 -0.14 -10.49
CA SER A 12 -18.90 -1.07 -9.43
C SER A 12 -17.72 -1.96 -9.05
N TRP A 13 -17.47 -2.12 -7.74
CA TRP A 13 -16.39 -2.96 -7.20
C TRP A 13 -16.37 -4.37 -7.83
N LEU A 14 -17.53 -4.91 -8.18
CA LEU A 14 -17.70 -6.20 -8.84
C LEU A 14 -17.14 -6.19 -10.26
N LYS A 15 -17.35 -5.07 -11.02
CA LYS A 15 -16.81 -4.90 -12.37
C LYS A 15 -15.29 -4.75 -12.30
N VAL A 16 -14.80 -4.04 -11.30
CA VAL A 16 -13.36 -3.88 -11.04
C VAL A 16 -12.74 -5.23 -10.71
N LEU A 17 -13.32 -6.01 -9.79
CA LEU A 17 -12.85 -7.35 -9.49
C LEU A 17 -12.83 -8.25 -10.72
N LEU A 18 -13.91 -8.24 -11.51
CA LEU A 18 -13.99 -9.05 -12.73
C LEU A 18 -12.94 -8.66 -13.77
N SER A 19 -12.56 -7.38 -13.85
CA SER A 19 -11.49 -6.94 -14.74
C SER A 19 -10.11 -7.48 -14.34
N TYR A 20 -9.92 -7.85 -13.07
CA TYR A 20 -8.68 -8.46 -12.58
C TYR A 20 -8.64 -9.98 -12.70
N THR A 21 -9.77 -10.61 -13.04
CA THR A 21 -9.83 -12.07 -13.26
C THR A 21 -9.35 -12.49 -14.65
N GLU A 22 -8.86 -11.58 -15.49
CA GLU A 22 -8.32 -11.90 -16.81
C GLU A 22 -7.27 -13.04 -16.74
N GLY A 23 -7.54 -14.16 -17.46
CA GLY A 23 -6.73 -15.38 -17.41
C GLY A 23 -7.09 -16.36 -16.27
N SER A 24 -7.78 -15.93 -15.21
CA SER A 24 -8.17 -16.79 -14.08
C SER A 24 -9.65 -17.17 -14.05
N GLY A 25 -10.49 -16.51 -14.85
CA GLY A 25 -11.95 -16.74 -14.87
C GLY A 25 -12.34 -18.17 -15.23
N GLN A 26 -11.64 -18.83 -16.15
CA GLN A 26 -11.86 -20.24 -16.49
C GLN A 26 -11.56 -21.17 -15.31
N ARG A 27 -10.48 -20.91 -14.56
CA ARG A 27 -10.11 -21.69 -13.37
C ARG A 27 -11.17 -21.56 -12.27
N LEU A 28 -11.65 -20.33 -12.03
CA LEU A 28 -12.76 -20.09 -11.10
C LEU A 28 -14.04 -20.79 -11.55
N GLY A 29 -14.36 -20.78 -12.84
CA GLY A 29 -15.51 -21.52 -13.39
C GLY A 29 -15.40 -23.03 -13.17
N ILE A 30 -14.25 -23.64 -13.41
CA ILE A 30 -13.99 -25.05 -13.14
C ILE A 30 -14.13 -25.35 -11.64
N SER A 31 -13.61 -24.49 -10.78
CA SER A 31 -13.71 -24.62 -9.33
C SER A 31 -15.18 -24.62 -8.87
N VAL A 32 -16.02 -23.73 -9.40
CA VAL A 32 -17.47 -23.70 -9.14
C VAL A 32 -18.14 -25.00 -9.56
N ILE A 33 -17.85 -25.51 -10.76
CA ILE A 33 -18.42 -26.77 -11.25
C ILE A 33 -18.04 -27.93 -10.32
N LEU A 34 -16.77 -28.03 -9.91
CA LEU A 34 -16.31 -29.06 -8.98
C LEU A 34 -16.96 -28.93 -7.60
N SER A 35 -17.18 -27.70 -7.12
CA SER A 35 -17.91 -27.44 -5.88
C SER A 35 -19.36 -27.93 -5.96
N VAL A 36 -20.04 -27.67 -7.08
CA VAL A 36 -21.41 -28.17 -7.32
C VAL A 36 -21.44 -29.69 -7.34
N ILE A 37 -20.50 -30.35 -8.02
CA ILE A 37 -20.37 -31.82 -8.02
C ILE A 37 -20.16 -32.33 -6.59
N SER A 38 -19.31 -31.69 -5.82
CA SER A 38 -19.05 -32.03 -4.42
C SER A 38 -20.35 -32.00 -3.58
N ILE A 39 -21.16 -30.95 -3.75
CA ILE A 39 -22.41 -30.78 -3.00
C ILE A 39 -23.44 -31.83 -3.37
N ILE A 40 -23.66 -32.08 -4.66
CA ILE A 40 -24.58 -33.11 -5.12
C ILE A 40 -24.12 -34.47 -4.59
N SER A 41 -22.85 -34.80 -4.72
CA SER A 41 -22.27 -36.04 -4.19
C SER A 41 -22.37 -36.12 -2.66
N GLY A 42 -22.37 -34.98 -1.97
CA GLY A 42 -22.53 -34.90 -0.50
C GLY A 42 -23.93 -35.19 0.00
N LEU A 43 -24.96 -35.02 -0.84
CA LEU A 43 -26.37 -35.39 -0.54
C LEU A 43 -26.67 -36.86 -0.80
N MET A 44 -25.95 -37.50 -1.73
CA MET A 44 -26.20 -38.88 -2.11
C MET A 44 -26.07 -39.89 -0.97
N PRO A 45 -25.14 -39.79 -0.02
CA PRO A 45 -25.09 -40.66 1.16
C PRO A 45 -26.40 -40.66 1.97
N TYR A 46 -27.10 -39.51 2.08
CA TYR A 46 -28.37 -39.46 2.80
C TYR A 46 -29.44 -40.30 2.10
N TYR A 47 -29.49 -40.23 0.77
CA TYR A 47 -30.36 -41.08 0.00
C TYR A 47 -29.98 -42.55 0.10
N CYS A 48 -28.70 -42.90 0.10
CA CYS A 48 -28.22 -44.28 0.29
C CYS A 48 -28.61 -44.84 1.67
N ILE A 49 -28.46 -44.02 2.73
CA ILE A 49 -28.88 -44.39 4.08
C ILE A 49 -30.40 -44.59 4.14
N TYR A 50 -31.15 -43.68 3.55
CA TYR A 50 -32.61 -43.83 3.43
C TYR A 50 -33.00 -45.19 2.78
N ARG A 51 -32.38 -45.55 1.65
CA ARG A 51 -32.64 -46.82 0.95
C ARG A 51 -32.25 -48.03 1.81
N GLY A 52 -31.16 -47.96 2.52
CA GLY A 52 -30.74 -49.02 3.44
C GLY A 52 -31.74 -49.25 4.58
N ILE A 53 -32.19 -48.14 5.21
CA ILE A 53 -33.21 -48.19 6.27
C ILE A 53 -34.56 -48.70 5.75
N ASP A 54 -34.98 -48.25 4.58
CA ASP A 54 -36.23 -48.64 3.97
C ASP A 54 -36.24 -50.16 3.66
N LEU A 55 -35.15 -50.69 3.10
CA LEU A 55 -34.97 -52.12 2.87
C LEU A 55 -34.98 -52.92 4.16
N TYR A 56 -34.35 -52.43 5.21
CA TYR A 56 -34.32 -53.08 6.51
C TYR A 56 -35.72 -53.14 7.15
N ILE A 57 -36.45 -52.02 7.17
CA ILE A 57 -37.78 -51.94 7.78
C ILE A 57 -38.81 -52.80 7.02
N ARG A 58 -38.76 -52.87 5.69
CA ARG A 58 -39.65 -53.65 4.87
C ARG A 58 -39.43 -55.16 5.01
N ASN A 59 -38.22 -55.59 5.35
CA ASN A 59 -37.82 -57.00 5.38
C ASN A 59 -37.27 -57.39 6.77
N LEU A 60 -37.95 -57.01 7.86
CA LEU A 60 -37.51 -57.21 9.25
C LEU A 60 -37.11 -58.64 9.57
N ASN A 61 -37.74 -59.66 8.96
CA ASN A 61 -37.46 -61.08 9.25
C ASN A 61 -36.38 -61.72 8.36
N GLN A 62 -36.00 -61.09 7.23
CA GLN A 62 -34.98 -61.55 6.28
C GLN A 62 -34.31 -60.35 5.60
N ALA A 63 -33.63 -59.53 6.37
CA ALA A 63 -32.98 -58.33 5.85
C ALA A 63 -32.00 -58.71 4.72
N PRO A 64 -32.11 -58.11 3.52
CA PRO A 64 -31.25 -58.40 2.37
C PRO A 64 -29.87 -57.73 2.59
N MET A 65 -29.05 -58.35 3.40
CA MET A 65 -27.76 -57.83 3.87
C MET A 65 -26.83 -57.42 2.70
N GLN A 66 -26.85 -58.17 1.59
CA GLN A 66 -26.05 -57.83 0.41
C GLN A 66 -26.49 -56.54 -0.27
N GLU A 67 -27.82 -56.28 -0.32
CA GLU A 67 -28.31 -55.02 -0.89
C GLU A 67 -28.05 -53.83 0.02
N ILE A 68 -28.20 -54.00 1.32
CA ILE A 68 -27.84 -52.97 2.31
C ILE A 68 -26.33 -52.63 2.20
N LEU A 69 -25.48 -53.66 2.10
CA LEU A 69 -24.03 -53.46 1.92
C LEU A 69 -23.73 -52.70 0.62
N ARG A 70 -24.42 -52.98 -0.49
CA ARG A 70 -24.25 -52.18 -1.74
C ARG A 70 -24.58 -50.72 -1.52
N TRP A 71 -25.66 -50.38 -0.82
CA TRP A 71 -26.00 -48.99 -0.52
C TRP A 71 -24.96 -48.31 0.39
N CYS A 72 -24.38 -49.02 1.35
CA CYS A 72 -23.28 -48.54 2.14
C CYS A 72 -22.02 -48.25 1.29
N LEU A 73 -21.71 -49.15 0.34
CA LEU A 73 -20.60 -48.94 -0.61
C LEU A 73 -20.84 -47.74 -1.53
N TYR A 74 -22.08 -47.57 -2.01
CA TYR A 74 -22.42 -46.34 -2.78
C TYR A 74 -22.32 -45.09 -1.95
N ALA A 75 -22.74 -45.10 -0.70
CA ALA A 75 -22.57 -43.97 0.21
C ALA A 75 -21.09 -43.60 0.39
N LEU A 76 -20.24 -44.62 0.58
CA LEU A 76 -18.80 -44.42 0.67
C LEU A 76 -18.19 -43.84 -0.63
N LEU A 77 -18.60 -44.40 -1.79
CA LEU A 77 -18.15 -43.93 -3.11
C LEU A 77 -18.51 -42.45 -3.31
N PHE A 78 -19.77 -42.08 -3.07
CA PHE A 78 -20.20 -40.68 -3.20
C PHE A 78 -19.49 -39.74 -2.22
N TYR A 79 -19.19 -40.22 -0.99
CA TYR A 79 -18.42 -39.45 -0.03
C TYR A 79 -16.97 -39.21 -0.49
N ILE A 80 -16.35 -40.23 -1.13
CA ILE A 80 -15.01 -40.06 -1.73
C ILE A 80 -15.08 -39.05 -2.89
N ILE A 81 -16.06 -39.14 -3.76
CA ILE A 81 -16.25 -38.18 -4.87
C ILE A 81 -16.41 -36.76 -4.31
N LYS A 82 -17.20 -36.58 -3.24
CA LYS A 82 -17.39 -35.32 -2.56
C LYS A 82 -16.03 -34.74 -2.12
N ILE A 83 -15.20 -35.52 -1.39
CA ILE A 83 -13.91 -35.06 -0.88
C ILE A 83 -12.96 -34.69 -2.03
N VAL A 84 -12.84 -35.57 -3.02
CA VAL A 84 -11.92 -35.34 -4.17
C VAL A 84 -12.35 -34.09 -4.94
N SER A 85 -13.64 -33.94 -5.25
CA SER A 85 -14.16 -32.80 -5.99
C SER A 85 -14.01 -31.50 -5.19
N PHE A 86 -14.25 -31.53 -3.88
CA PHE A 86 -14.06 -30.37 -3.00
C PHE A 86 -12.59 -29.94 -2.93
N SER A 87 -11.68 -30.91 -2.70
CA SER A 87 -10.25 -30.63 -2.64
C SER A 87 -9.72 -30.07 -3.96
N ALA A 88 -10.14 -30.64 -5.08
CA ALA A 88 -9.76 -30.15 -6.41
C ALA A 88 -10.32 -28.74 -6.67
N SER A 89 -11.59 -28.49 -6.29
CA SER A 89 -12.22 -27.18 -6.38
C SER A 89 -11.43 -26.12 -5.63
N THR A 90 -11.10 -26.39 -4.36
CA THR A 90 -10.37 -25.48 -3.48
C THR A 90 -8.94 -25.24 -4.00
N TRP A 91 -8.24 -26.29 -4.43
CA TRP A 91 -6.91 -26.14 -5.02
C TRP A 91 -6.91 -25.19 -6.22
N ILE A 92 -7.82 -25.43 -7.17
CA ILE A 92 -7.89 -24.61 -8.41
C ILE A 92 -8.25 -23.15 -8.07
N SER A 93 -9.15 -22.93 -7.11
CA SER A 93 -9.52 -21.57 -6.69
C SER A 93 -8.39 -20.80 -6.01
N HIS A 94 -7.59 -21.45 -5.17
CA HIS A 94 -6.41 -20.83 -4.58
C HIS A 94 -5.39 -20.42 -5.64
N ILE A 95 -5.10 -21.30 -6.62
CA ILE A 95 -4.21 -20.94 -7.75
C ILE A 95 -4.76 -19.71 -8.48
N ALA A 96 -6.07 -19.67 -8.74
CA ALA A 96 -6.69 -18.52 -9.41
C ALA A 96 -6.60 -17.24 -8.56
N ALA A 97 -6.85 -17.33 -7.25
CA ALA A 97 -6.78 -16.22 -6.33
C ALA A 97 -5.36 -15.62 -6.30
N TYR A 98 -4.32 -16.42 -6.12
CA TYR A 98 -2.94 -15.92 -6.09
C TYR A 98 -2.49 -15.29 -7.41
N HIS A 99 -2.94 -15.79 -8.57
CA HIS A 99 -2.69 -15.11 -9.84
C HIS A 99 -3.37 -13.73 -9.94
N ILE A 100 -4.57 -13.58 -9.37
CA ILE A 100 -5.27 -12.29 -9.32
C ILE A 100 -4.51 -11.32 -8.41
N LEU A 101 -4.10 -11.78 -7.22
CA LEU A 101 -3.34 -10.97 -6.27
C LEU A 101 -1.98 -10.53 -6.82
N GLU A 102 -1.27 -11.43 -7.51
CA GLU A 102 -0.03 -11.13 -8.23
C GLU A 102 -0.26 -10.01 -9.26
N GLY A 103 -1.28 -10.16 -10.11
CA GLY A 103 -1.62 -9.16 -11.12
C GLY A 103 -1.95 -7.79 -10.51
N LEU A 104 -2.67 -7.76 -9.38
CA LEU A 104 -2.96 -6.52 -8.65
C LEU A 104 -1.69 -5.85 -8.13
N ARG A 105 -0.77 -6.62 -7.51
CA ARG A 105 0.50 -6.09 -7.00
C ARG A 105 1.35 -5.51 -8.12
N LEU A 106 1.45 -6.21 -9.24
CA LEU A 106 2.21 -5.73 -10.40
C LEU A 106 1.62 -4.45 -10.98
N ARG A 107 0.30 -4.37 -11.15
CA ARG A 107 -0.38 -3.16 -11.64
C ARG A 107 -0.21 -1.96 -10.69
N LEU A 108 -0.30 -2.19 -9.37
CA LEU A 108 -0.04 -1.13 -8.39
C LEU A 108 1.40 -0.64 -8.43
N THR A 109 2.36 -1.56 -8.53
CA THR A 109 3.78 -1.21 -8.67
C THR A 109 4.03 -0.39 -9.93
N ASP A 110 3.48 -0.82 -11.07
CA ASP A 110 3.58 -0.08 -12.34
C ASP A 110 2.93 1.33 -12.21
N ARG A 111 1.78 1.42 -11.53
CA ARG A 111 1.11 2.70 -11.28
C ARG A 111 1.97 3.64 -10.43
N PHE A 112 2.57 3.15 -9.34
CA PHE A 112 3.46 3.96 -8.50
C PHE A 112 4.71 4.45 -9.24
N LEU A 113 5.24 3.66 -10.17
CA LEU A 113 6.38 4.06 -10.98
C LEU A 113 6.04 5.14 -12.03
N LYS A 114 4.79 5.19 -12.51
CA LYS A 114 4.31 6.14 -13.52
C LYS A 114 3.60 7.36 -12.95
N ALA A 115 3.16 7.28 -11.70
CA ALA A 115 2.54 8.41 -11.01
C ALA A 115 3.57 9.50 -10.69
N PRO A 116 3.16 10.78 -10.60
CA PRO A 116 4.02 11.82 -10.04
C PRO A 116 4.51 11.40 -8.66
N LEU A 117 5.81 11.59 -8.40
CA LEU A 117 6.40 11.21 -7.10
C LEU A 117 5.65 11.87 -5.93
N GLY A 118 5.17 13.09 -6.12
CA GLY A 118 4.45 13.80 -5.08
C GLY A 118 3.09 13.22 -4.74
N ASP A 119 2.39 12.67 -5.70
CA ASP A 119 1.13 11.97 -5.41
C ASP A 119 1.41 10.74 -4.55
N VAL A 120 2.53 10.04 -4.81
CA VAL A 120 2.98 8.89 -3.99
C VAL A 120 3.47 9.34 -2.61
N GLU A 121 4.27 10.42 -2.51
CA GLU A 121 4.76 11.00 -1.25
C GLU A 121 3.63 11.61 -0.40
N GLY A 122 2.49 11.96 -1.00
CA GLY A 122 1.29 12.41 -0.31
C GLY A 122 0.66 11.35 0.58
N HIS A 123 0.99 10.07 0.36
CA HIS A 123 0.56 8.94 1.17
C HIS A 123 1.64 8.47 2.13
N SER A 124 1.24 8.07 3.32
CA SER A 124 2.19 7.51 4.28
C SER A 124 2.74 6.16 3.82
N ILE A 125 4.01 5.87 4.16
CA ILE A 125 4.62 4.55 3.89
C ILE A 125 3.79 3.42 4.50
N GLY A 126 3.19 3.66 5.68
CA GLY A 126 2.30 2.71 6.34
C GLY A 126 1.04 2.41 5.55
N GLU A 127 0.44 3.44 4.92
CA GLU A 127 -0.75 3.29 4.07
C GLU A 127 -0.44 2.49 2.80
N ILE A 128 0.64 2.84 2.09
CA ILE A 128 1.08 2.11 0.90
C ILE A 128 1.40 0.65 1.24
N LYS A 129 2.11 0.40 2.34
CA LYS A 129 2.39 -0.95 2.84
C LYS A 129 1.12 -1.72 3.15
N SER A 130 0.15 -1.10 3.85
CA SER A 130 -1.12 -1.75 4.18
C SER A 130 -1.88 -2.16 2.92
N ILE A 131 -1.90 -1.32 1.88
CA ILE A 131 -2.54 -1.65 0.60
C ILE A 131 -1.83 -2.79 -0.10
N MET A 132 -0.51 -2.69 -0.29
CA MET A 132 0.26 -3.66 -1.08
C MET A 132 0.38 -5.04 -0.42
N VAL A 133 0.37 -5.09 0.91
CA VAL A 133 0.56 -6.34 1.67
C VAL A 133 -0.76 -6.82 2.26
N GLU A 134 -1.43 -6.00 3.10
CA GLU A 134 -2.53 -6.46 3.93
C GLU A 134 -3.86 -6.50 3.15
N LYS A 135 -4.26 -5.39 2.52
CA LYS A 135 -5.58 -5.31 1.84
C LYS A 135 -5.66 -6.21 0.61
N ILE A 136 -4.57 -6.36 -0.15
CA ILE A 136 -4.52 -7.30 -1.26
C ILE A 136 -4.58 -8.74 -0.73
N GLU A 137 -3.81 -9.09 0.31
CA GLU A 137 -3.82 -10.44 0.88
C GLU A 137 -5.19 -10.80 1.45
N ASN A 138 -5.87 -9.86 2.11
CA ASN A 138 -7.24 -10.05 2.63
C ASN A 138 -8.30 -10.29 1.53
N MET A 139 -7.96 -10.12 0.27
CA MET A 139 -8.85 -10.51 -0.86
C MET A 139 -8.75 -12.00 -1.21
N GLU A 140 -7.69 -12.70 -0.77
CA GLU A 140 -7.51 -14.12 -1.07
C GLU A 140 -8.67 -14.99 -0.54
N PRO A 141 -9.04 -14.97 0.76
CA PRO A 141 -10.08 -15.82 1.28
C PRO A 141 -11.45 -15.63 0.58
N PRO A 142 -11.95 -14.40 0.34
CA PRO A 142 -13.15 -14.21 -0.46
C PRO A 142 -13.07 -14.81 -1.87
N ILE A 143 -11.97 -14.63 -2.58
CA ILE A 143 -11.82 -15.12 -3.96
C ILE A 143 -11.67 -16.64 -3.96
N ALA A 144 -10.85 -17.21 -3.09
CA ALA A 144 -10.54 -18.63 -3.06
C ALA A 144 -11.68 -19.49 -2.51
N HIS A 145 -12.43 -18.99 -1.51
CA HIS A 145 -13.46 -19.75 -0.81
C HIS A 145 -14.87 -19.29 -1.14
N MET A 146 -15.15 -17.99 -1.11
CA MET A 146 -16.51 -17.51 -1.26
C MET A 146 -17.09 -17.78 -2.66
N ILE A 147 -16.29 -17.68 -3.72
CA ILE A 147 -16.76 -17.94 -5.09
C ILE A 147 -17.13 -19.43 -5.27
N PRO A 148 -16.23 -20.41 -5.05
CA PRO A 148 -16.58 -21.81 -5.23
C PRO A 148 -17.50 -22.36 -4.13
N GLU A 149 -17.19 -22.14 -2.85
CA GLU A 149 -17.98 -22.66 -1.74
C GLU A 149 -19.33 -21.94 -1.61
N GLY A 150 -19.36 -20.61 -1.85
CA GLY A 150 -20.59 -19.81 -1.80
C GLY A 150 -21.63 -20.28 -2.83
N SER A 151 -21.19 -20.59 -4.06
CA SER A 151 -22.07 -21.18 -5.08
C SER A 151 -22.69 -22.49 -4.58
N GLY A 152 -21.91 -23.31 -3.92
CA GLY A 152 -22.33 -24.55 -3.33
C GLY A 152 -23.29 -24.37 -2.16
N HIS A 153 -22.96 -23.46 -1.22
CA HIS A 153 -23.81 -23.18 -0.06
C HIS A 153 -25.12 -22.48 -0.41
N ILE A 154 -25.22 -21.80 -1.55
CA ILE A 154 -26.50 -21.30 -2.07
C ILE A 154 -27.31 -22.46 -2.68
N LEU A 155 -26.65 -23.36 -3.41
CA LEU A 155 -27.30 -24.46 -4.13
C LEU A 155 -27.80 -25.59 -3.20
N LEU A 156 -27.05 -25.89 -2.12
CA LEU A 156 -27.37 -26.96 -1.19
C LEU A 156 -28.76 -26.83 -0.53
N PRO A 157 -29.15 -25.67 0.05
CA PRO A 157 -30.51 -25.51 0.57
C PRO A 157 -31.58 -25.65 -0.50
N VAL A 158 -31.32 -25.14 -1.71
CA VAL A 158 -32.28 -25.24 -2.84
C VAL A 158 -32.51 -26.69 -3.24
N ILE A 159 -31.44 -27.48 -3.44
CA ILE A 159 -31.55 -28.90 -3.78
C ILE A 159 -32.22 -29.69 -2.65
N SER A 160 -31.82 -29.43 -1.39
CA SER A 160 -32.40 -30.08 -0.22
C SER A 160 -33.91 -29.77 -0.09
N PHE A 161 -34.29 -28.51 -0.32
CA PHE A 161 -35.70 -28.09 -0.32
C PHE A 161 -36.50 -28.75 -1.42
N ILE A 162 -35.96 -28.80 -2.66
CA ILE A 162 -36.62 -29.54 -3.78
C ILE A 162 -36.77 -31.03 -3.46
N ALA A 163 -35.71 -31.63 -2.87
CA ALA A 163 -35.79 -33.04 -2.44
C ALA A 163 -36.87 -33.25 -1.35
N LEU A 164 -36.99 -32.35 -0.38
CA LEU A 164 -38.06 -32.37 0.63
C LEU A 164 -39.45 -32.21 0.01
N LEU A 165 -39.61 -31.36 -1.02
CA LEU A 165 -40.88 -31.21 -1.75
C LEU A 165 -41.33 -32.52 -2.44
N THR A 166 -40.38 -33.35 -2.90
CA THR A 166 -40.70 -34.64 -3.49
C THR A 166 -41.18 -35.68 -2.45
N LEU A 167 -40.86 -35.47 -1.18
CA LEU A 167 -41.35 -36.32 -0.08
C LEU A 167 -42.72 -35.87 0.39
N ASP A 168 -42.83 -34.63 0.83
CA ASP A 168 -44.11 -33.98 1.20
C ASP A 168 -43.88 -32.46 1.28
N TRP A 169 -44.74 -31.67 0.65
CA TRP A 169 -44.65 -30.20 0.63
C TRP A 169 -44.76 -29.56 2.02
N ARG A 170 -45.50 -30.23 2.95
CA ARG A 170 -45.66 -29.74 4.34
C ARG A 170 -44.36 -29.80 5.11
N ILE A 171 -43.59 -30.88 4.95
CA ILE A 171 -42.25 -31.03 5.54
C ILE A 171 -41.28 -30.04 4.93
N ALA A 172 -41.34 -29.81 3.63
CA ALA A 172 -40.51 -28.81 2.97
C ALA A 172 -40.76 -27.41 3.54
N LEU A 173 -42.02 -26.99 3.68
CA LEU A 173 -42.36 -25.71 4.31
C LEU A 173 -41.95 -25.66 5.78
N ALA A 174 -42.15 -26.74 6.52
CA ALA A 174 -41.77 -26.84 7.94
C ALA A 174 -40.27 -26.69 8.15
N SER A 175 -39.41 -27.16 7.20
CA SER A 175 -37.98 -27.02 7.26
C SER A 175 -37.51 -25.56 7.16
N LEU A 176 -38.31 -24.66 6.60
CA LEU A 176 -38.02 -23.23 6.45
C LEU A 176 -38.70 -22.32 7.48
N VAL A 177 -39.45 -22.89 8.44
CA VAL A 177 -40.27 -22.08 9.38
C VAL A 177 -39.47 -21.07 10.19
N THR A 178 -38.19 -21.36 10.51
CA THR A 178 -37.29 -20.50 11.26
C THR A 178 -36.59 -19.44 10.39
N VAL A 179 -36.52 -19.65 9.08
CA VAL A 179 -35.76 -18.79 8.14
C VAL A 179 -36.36 -17.39 8.06
N PRO A 180 -37.65 -17.14 7.89
CA PRO A 180 -38.22 -15.79 7.86
C PRO A 180 -37.92 -15.00 9.14
N LEU A 181 -38.03 -15.65 10.31
CA LEU A 181 -37.77 -15.04 11.59
C LEU A 181 -36.26 -14.69 11.75
N SER A 182 -35.39 -15.57 11.29
CA SER A 182 -33.93 -15.33 11.25
C SER A 182 -33.59 -14.14 10.37
N LEU A 183 -34.21 -14.03 9.20
CA LEU A 183 -34.01 -12.88 8.29
C LEU A 183 -34.44 -11.56 8.91
N VAL A 184 -35.52 -11.54 9.69
CA VAL A 184 -35.93 -10.35 10.45
C VAL A 184 -34.85 -9.94 11.44
N PHE A 185 -34.33 -10.88 12.26
CA PHE A 185 -33.27 -10.57 13.21
C PHE A 185 -31.96 -10.18 12.53
N MET A 186 -31.60 -10.82 11.42
CA MET A 186 -30.44 -10.44 10.61
C MET A 186 -30.58 -9.00 10.07
N THR A 187 -31.74 -8.64 9.54
CA THR A 187 -32.00 -7.28 9.04
C THR A 187 -31.92 -6.25 10.17
N LEU A 188 -32.48 -6.55 11.35
CA LEU A 188 -32.37 -5.70 12.53
C LEU A 188 -30.90 -5.52 12.95
N THR A 189 -30.12 -6.59 12.97
CA THR A 189 -28.66 -6.54 13.25
C THR A 189 -27.96 -5.62 12.26
N MET A 190 -28.24 -5.75 10.96
CA MET A 190 -27.65 -4.90 9.92
C MET A 190 -28.01 -3.43 10.07
N ILE A 191 -29.24 -3.11 10.41
CA ILE A 191 -29.69 -1.72 10.63
C ILE A 191 -28.99 -1.10 11.85
N ILE A 192 -28.87 -1.85 12.95
CA ILE A 192 -28.21 -1.38 14.19
C ILE A 192 -26.70 -1.25 13.95
N SER A 193 -26.09 -2.25 13.35
CA SER A 193 -24.64 -2.31 13.09
C SER A 193 -24.19 -1.27 12.06
N GLY A 194 -24.96 -1.06 10.99
CA GLY A 194 -24.59 -0.14 9.90
C GLY A 194 -24.36 1.30 10.35
N LYS A 195 -25.09 1.76 11.36
CA LYS A 195 -24.90 3.10 11.95
C LYS A 195 -23.59 3.23 12.75
N SER A 196 -23.07 2.14 13.25
CA SER A 196 -21.90 2.12 14.12
C SER A 196 -20.62 1.73 13.38
N PHE A 197 -20.72 1.26 12.14
CA PHE A 197 -19.56 0.76 11.39
C PHE A 197 -18.56 1.88 11.07
N THR A 198 -19.03 3.01 10.57
CA THR A 198 -18.16 4.17 10.30
C THR A 198 -17.44 4.67 11.57
N GLN A 199 -18.17 4.72 12.70
CA GLN A 199 -17.58 5.10 13.98
C GLN A 199 -16.57 4.07 14.50
N TYR A 200 -16.76 2.80 14.17
CA TYR A 200 -15.79 1.74 14.46
C TYR A 200 -14.48 1.98 13.71
N ASP A 201 -14.56 2.24 12.41
CA ASP A 201 -13.38 2.51 11.59
C ASP A 201 -12.63 3.77 12.05
N GLU A 202 -13.34 4.85 12.33
CA GLU A 202 -12.75 6.09 12.86
C GLU A 202 -12.08 5.85 14.22
N SER A 203 -12.72 5.12 15.12
CA SER A 203 -12.18 4.82 16.45
C SER A 203 -10.97 3.88 16.37
N ASN A 204 -10.98 2.90 15.46
CA ASN A 204 -9.87 2.00 15.20
C ASN A 204 -8.68 2.75 14.59
N ALA A 205 -8.92 3.59 13.60
CA ALA A 205 -7.90 4.43 12.98
C ALA A 205 -7.25 5.38 13.98
N HIS A 206 -8.06 6.01 14.86
CA HIS A 206 -7.55 6.88 15.92
C HIS A 206 -6.70 6.11 16.94
N MET A 207 -7.12 4.92 17.35
CA MET A 207 -6.33 4.06 18.24
C MET A 207 -5.00 3.70 17.57
N ASN A 208 -5.02 3.22 16.33
CA ASN A 208 -3.82 2.81 15.61
C ASN A 208 -2.86 3.98 15.39
N SER A 209 -3.34 5.17 15.01
CA SER A 209 -2.49 6.35 14.85
C SER A 209 -1.84 6.77 16.17
N THR A 210 -2.57 6.67 17.30
CA THR A 210 -2.02 6.96 18.63
C THR A 210 -0.94 5.93 19.05
N ILE A 211 -1.12 4.66 18.68
CA ILE A 211 -0.11 3.60 18.92
C ILE A 211 1.17 3.92 18.14
N VAL A 212 1.05 4.26 16.86
CA VAL A 212 2.20 4.61 16.02
C VAL A 212 2.91 5.85 16.56
N GLU A 213 2.19 6.92 16.87
CA GLU A 213 2.73 8.15 17.48
C GLU A 213 3.50 7.84 18.77
N TYR A 214 2.97 6.94 19.63
CA TYR A 214 3.64 6.54 20.87
C TYR A 214 4.93 5.78 20.61
N ILE A 215 4.93 4.86 19.64
CA ILE A 215 6.11 4.03 19.31
C ILE A 215 7.19 4.88 18.65
N GLU A 216 6.84 5.72 17.67
CA GLU A 216 7.79 6.61 16.98
C GLU A 216 8.36 7.66 17.92
N GLY A 217 7.54 8.18 18.86
CA GLY A 217 7.97 9.17 19.85
C GLY A 217 8.65 8.61 21.09
N ILE A 218 8.89 7.29 21.19
CA ILE A 218 9.35 6.64 22.43
C ILE A 218 10.71 7.19 22.94
N GLU A 219 11.60 7.57 22.04
CA GLU A 219 12.90 8.17 22.40
C GLU A 219 12.71 9.55 23.05
N VAL A 220 11.84 10.38 22.47
CA VAL A 220 11.52 11.72 23.00
C VAL A 220 10.82 11.59 24.36
N ILE A 221 9.86 10.66 24.47
CA ILE A 221 9.13 10.40 25.72
C ILE A 221 10.10 10.00 26.84
N LYS A 222 11.08 9.13 26.54
CA LYS A 222 12.10 8.71 27.49
C LYS A 222 13.08 9.83 27.82
N ALA A 223 13.54 10.58 26.83
CA ALA A 223 14.50 11.67 27.01
C ALA A 223 13.96 12.81 27.90
N PHE A 224 12.65 13.14 27.77
CA PHE A 224 12.02 14.21 28.55
C PHE A 224 11.27 13.73 29.79
N GLY A 225 11.35 12.45 30.15
CA GLY A 225 10.71 11.89 31.35
C GLY A 225 9.17 11.97 31.32
N ARG A 226 8.54 12.08 30.13
CA ARG A 226 7.09 12.23 29.94
C ARG A 226 6.36 10.89 29.81
N ALA A 227 6.93 9.82 30.32
CA ALA A 227 6.37 8.47 30.22
C ALA A 227 4.94 8.38 30.79
N GLY A 228 4.62 9.06 31.89
CA GLY A 228 3.30 9.04 32.50
C GLY A 228 2.21 9.66 31.62
N THR A 229 2.39 10.91 31.17
CA THR A 229 1.37 11.62 30.38
C THR A 229 1.16 11.02 28.98
N SER A 230 2.24 10.54 28.33
CA SER A 230 2.15 9.89 27.03
C SER A 230 1.49 8.52 27.15
N TYR A 231 1.76 7.78 28.23
CA TYR A 231 1.09 6.52 28.55
C TYR A 231 -0.41 6.72 28.79
N GLU A 232 -0.81 7.80 29.47
CA GLU A 232 -2.22 8.12 29.71
C GLU A 232 -2.98 8.38 28.41
N LYS A 233 -2.40 9.14 27.46
CA LYS A 233 -2.98 9.36 26.12
C LYS A 233 -3.19 8.05 25.37
N TYR A 234 -2.17 7.20 25.35
CA TYR A 234 -2.20 5.89 24.75
C TYR A 234 -3.24 4.96 25.40
N ALA A 235 -3.21 4.86 26.74
CA ALA A 235 -4.16 4.04 27.50
C ALA A 235 -5.60 4.51 27.30
N LYS A 236 -5.84 5.84 27.25
CA LYS A 236 -7.15 6.41 26.98
C LYS A 236 -7.68 6.03 25.60
N ALA A 237 -6.85 6.13 24.54
CA ALA A 237 -7.26 5.75 23.19
C ALA A 237 -7.71 4.28 23.12
N ILE A 238 -6.96 3.36 23.77
CA ILE A 238 -7.33 1.94 23.87
C ILE A 238 -8.63 1.75 24.66
N LEU A 239 -8.78 2.44 25.79
CA LEU A 239 -9.97 2.33 26.62
C LEU A 239 -11.22 2.88 25.91
N ASP A 240 -11.10 3.97 25.19
CA ASP A 240 -12.22 4.57 24.44
C ASP A 240 -12.62 3.66 23.27
N TYR A 241 -11.67 3.09 22.51
CA TYR A 241 -11.93 2.06 21.52
C TYR A 241 -12.63 0.84 22.14
N LYS A 242 -12.09 0.30 23.25
CA LYS A 242 -12.72 -0.81 23.97
C LYS A 242 -14.16 -0.49 24.39
N LYS A 243 -14.42 0.68 24.98
CA LYS A 243 -15.76 1.09 25.39
C LYS A 243 -16.72 1.16 24.21
N PHE A 244 -16.26 1.71 23.09
CA PHE A 244 -17.03 1.77 21.87
C PHE A 244 -17.38 0.37 21.35
N VAL A 245 -16.40 -0.50 21.19
CA VAL A 245 -16.60 -1.88 20.70
C VAL A 245 -17.55 -2.67 21.59
N VAL A 246 -17.38 -2.60 22.93
CA VAL A 246 -18.27 -3.28 23.87
C VAL A 246 -19.70 -2.74 23.78
N LYS A 247 -19.87 -1.42 23.63
CA LYS A 247 -21.19 -0.79 23.46
C LYS A 247 -21.84 -1.25 22.15
N TRP A 248 -21.10 -1.26 21.05
CA TRP A 248 -21.58 -1.71 19.75
C TRP A 248 -21.98 -3.19 19.78
N LEU A 249 -21.11 -4.07 20.27
CA LEU A 249 -21.40 -5.50 20.42
C LEU A 249 -22.61 -5.73 21.32
N SER A 250 -22.73 -5.03 22.44
CA SER A 250 -23.88 -5.16 23.34
C SER A 250 -25.20 -4.73 22.68
N SER A 251 -25.17 -3.75 21.79
CA SER A 251 -26.36 -3.28 21.07
C SER A 251 -26.87 -4.29 20.02
N THR A 252 -25.97 -5.06 19.43
CA THR A 252 -26.28 -6.08 18.41
C THR A 252 -26.38 -7.49 18.97
N TRP A 253 -25.97 -7.71 20.22
CA TRP A 253 -25.81 -9.03 20.82
C TRP A 253 -27.06 -9.90 20.74
N ILE A 254 -28.23 -9.38 21.11
CA ILE A 254 -29.48 -10.15 21.15
C ILE A 254 -29.90 -10.52 19.72
N THR A 255 -29.92 -9.54 18.82
CA THR A 255 -30.38 -9.78 17.43
C THR A 255 -29.44 -10.74 16.69
N MET A 256 -28.14 -10.59 16.85
CA MET A 256 -27.14 -11.48 16.29
C MET A 256 -27.26 -12.91 16.86
N LYS A 257 -27.40 -13.06 18.18
CA LYS A 257 -27.57 -14.39 18.80
C LYS A 257 -28.88 -15.06 18.41
N MET A 258 -29.96 -14.30 18.21
CA MET A 258 -31.21 -14.84 17.68
C MET A 258 -31.05 -15.32 16.23
N THR A 259 -30.34 -14.60 15.39
CA THR A 259 -30.01 -15.05 14.02
C THR A 259 -29.24 -16.37 14.05
N PHE A 260 -28.15 -16.43 14.82
CA PHE A 260 -27.33 -17.65 14.95
C PHE A 260 -28.06 -18.84 15.59
N ALA A 261 -29.05 -18.61 16.43
CA ALA A 261 -29.85 -19.67 17.03
C ALA A 261 -30.94 -20.18 16.08
N LEU A 262 -31.60 -19.30 15.34
CA LEU A 262 -32.76 -19.64 14.52
C LEU A 262 -32.39 -20.20 13.15
N PHE A 263 -31.37 -19.66 12.47
CA PHE A 263 -30.98 -20.17 11.15
C PHE A 263 -30.71 -21.67 11.14
N PRO A 264 -29.90 -22.24 12.07
CA PRO A 264 -29.63 -23.66 12.08
C PRO A 264 -30.76 -24.50 12.65
N SER A 265 -31.83 -23.92 13.17
CA SER A 265 -32.88 -24.65 13.88
C SER A 265 -33.97 -25.22 12.98
N THR A 266 -33.62 -25.72 11.79
CA THR A 266 -34.58 -26.32 10.83
C THR A 266 -35.37 -27.47 11.40
N LEU A 267 -34.83 -28.19 12.39
CA LEU A 267 -35.50 -29.30 13.07
C LEU A 267 -36.73 -28.88 13.89
N LEU A 268 -36.82 -27.61 14.34
CA LEU A 268 -37.96 -27.10 15.09
C LEU A 268 -39.28 -27.21 14.30
N GLY A 269 -39.21 -27.10 12.98
CA GLY A 269 -40.36 -27.33 12.10
C GLY A 269 -40.40 -28.77 11.60
N THR A 270 -39.30 -29.29 11.07
CA THR A 270 -39.23 -30.55 10.38
C THR A 270 -39.63 -31.75 11.27
N LEU A 271 -39.11 -31.78 12.52
CA LEU A 271 -39.35 -32.94 13.40
C LEU A 271 -40.78 -33.04 13.90
N PRO A 272 -41.45 -31.99 14.44
CA PRO A 272 -42.85 -32.10 14.88
C PRO A 272 -43.81 -32.40 13.72
N VAL A 273 -43.67 -31.72 12.59
CA VAL A 273 -44.51 -31.94 11.41
C VAL A 273 -44.27 -33.33 10.82
N GLY A 274 -43.00 -33.73 10.72
CA GLY A 274 -42.63 -35.05 10.21
C GLY A 274 -43.16 -36.21 11.10
N LEU A 275 -43.09 -36.08 12.41
CA LEU A 275 -43.68 -37.03 13.35
C LEU A 275 -45.21 -37.09 13.21
N TYR A 276 -45.86 -35.92 13.15
CA TYR A 276 -47.33 -35.86 12.91
C TYR A 276 -47.74 -36.57 11.63
N LEU A 277 -47.06 -36.32 10.51
CA LEU A 277 -47.34 -36.99 9.23
C LEU A 277 -47.07 -38.49 9.28
N THR A 278 -46.02 -38.90 9.99
CA THR A 278 -45.70 -40.33 10.17
C THR A 278 -46.77 -41.07 11.01
N MET A 279 -47.26 -40.43 12.10
CA MET A 279 -48.31 -40.98 12.96
C MET A 279 -49.64 -41.15 12.20
N HIS A 280 -49.90 -40.30 11.21
CA HIS A 280 -51.10 -40.38 10.36
C HIS A 280 -50.88 -41.24 9.10
N GLY A 281 -49.76 -41.93 8.98
CA GLY A 281 -49.49 -42.85 7.84
C GLY A 281 -49.20 -42.15 6.51
N LEU A 282 -48.98 -40.82 6.51
CA LEU A 282 -48.66 -40.03 5.33
C LEU A 282 -47.19 -40.08 4.95
N LEU A 283 -46.31 -40.42 5.90
CA LEU A 283 -44.90 -40.64 5.69
C LEU A 283 -44.46 -41.96 6.32
N THR A 284 -43.47 -42.61 5.72
CA THR A 284 -42.78 -43.76 6.34
C THR A 284 -41.70 -43.28 7.29
N ILE A 285 -41.29 -44.13 8.24
CA ILE A 285 -40.16 -43.82 9.14
C ILE A 285 -38.88 -43.56 8.35
N SER A 286 -38.63 -44.30 7.28
CA SER A 286 -37.49 -44.11 6.39
C SER A 286 -37.49 -42.72 5.75
N GLN A 287 -38.65 -42.24 5.29
CA GLN A 287 -38.83 -40.91 4.73
C GLN A 287 -38.65 -39.80 5.78
N LEU A 288 -39.14 -40.03 7.00
CA LEU A 288 -38.88 -39.09 8.12
C LEU A 288 -37.40 -38.94 8.39
N VAL A 289 -36.63 -40.04 8.45
CA VAL A 289 -35.17 -39.99 8.65
C VAL A 289 -34.49 -39.20 7.52
N LEU A 290 -34.89 -39.47 6.24
CA LEU A 290 -34.36 -38.71 5.11
C LEU A 290 -34.68 -37.21 5.23
N ALA A 291 -35.89 -36.86 5.60
CA ALA A 291 -36.32 -35.47 5.77
C ALA A 291 -35.51 -34.74 6.86
N VAL A 292 -35.27 -35.42 8.00
CA VAL A 292 -34.42 -34.90 9.06
C VAL A 292 -32.97 -34.66 8.56
N MET A 293 -32.38 -35.65 7.87
CA MET A 293 -31.03 -35.52 7.32
C MET A 293 -30.90 -34.41 6.30
N LEU A 294 -31.88 -34.27 5.38
CA LEU A 294 -31.91 -33.20 4.38
C LEU A 294 -32.07 -31.82 5.03
N SER A 295 -32.96 -31.68 6.02
CA SER A 295 -33.15 -30.41 6.71
C SER A 295 -31.92 -29.99 7.52
N MET A 296 -31.22 -30.95 8.15
CA MET A 296 -29.96 -30.69 8.86
C MET A 296 -28.84 -30.28 7.90
N SER A 297 -28.81 -30.78 6.66
CA SER A 297 -27.79 -30.40 5.68
C SER A 297 -27.87 -28.92 5.30
N MET A 298 -29.04 -28.28 5.41
CA MET A 298 -29.23 -26.86 5.13
C MET A 298 -28.57 -25.93 6.18
N VAL A 299 -28.43 -26.44 7.40
CA VAL A 299 -27.90 -25.65 8.56
C VAL A 299 -26.53 -25.05 8.29
N THR A 300 -25.59 -25.89 7.80
CA THR A 300 -24.22 -25.44 7.52
C THR A 300 -24.17 -24.39 6.43
N SER A 301 -25.07 -24.45 5.46
CA SER A 301 -25.17 -23.48 4.37
C SER A 301 -25.63 -22.12 4.85
N PHE A 302 -26.64 -22.07 5.70
CA PHE A 302 -27.12 -20.81 6.25
C PHE A 302 -26.05 -20.09 7.09
N ALA A 303 -25.32 -20.83 7.92
CA ALA A 303 -24.20 -20.29 8.69
C ALA A 303 -23.08 -19.74 7.79
N LYS A 304 -22.75 -20.44 6.70
CA LYS A 304 -21.71 -19.98 5.74
C LYS A 304 -22.14 -18.78 4.93
N ILE A 305 -23.41 -18.67 4.52
CA ILE A 305 -23.94 -17.51 3.78
C ILE A 305 -23.79 -16.23 4.63
N GLU A 306 -24.00 -16.31 5.96
CA GLU A 306 -23.79 -15.18 6.85
C GLU A 306 -22.33 -14.72 6.87
N VAL A 307 -21.38 -15.64 7.08
CA VAL A 307 -19.93 -15.35 7.03
C VAL A 307 -19.53 -14.75 5.68
N PHE A 308 -20.03 -15.28 4.58
CA PHE A 308 -19.72 -14.76 3.26
C PHE A 308 -20.26 -13.34 3.02
N SER A 309 -21.39 -12.99 3.66
CA SER A 309 -21.92 -11.63 3.57
C SER A 309 -21.04 -10.59 4.26
N GLU A 310 -20.36 -10.97 5.34
CA GLU A 310 -19.36 -10.13 6.02
C GLU A 310 -18.08 -9.99 5.18
N ASN A 311 -17.57 -11.09 4.66
CA ASN A 311 -16.38 -11.09 3.79
C ASN A 311 -16.59 -10.26 2.52
N LEU A 312 -17.81 -10.23 1.96
CA LEU A 312 -18.15 -9.39 0.81
C LEU A 312 -17.98 -7.90 1.11
N ARG A 313 -18.37 -7.43 2.29
CA ARG A 313 -18.22 -6.03 2.68
C ARG A 313 -16.76 -5.65 2.86
N GLU A 314 -15.99 -6.51 3.52
CA GLU A 314 -14.56 -6.32 3.68
C GLU A 314 -13.85 -6.27 2.31
N MET A 315 -14.20 -7.19 1.41
CA MET A 315 -13.67 -7.22 0.06
C MET A 315 -14.02 -5.95 -0.73
N GLN A 316 -15.28 -5.46 -0.62
CA GLN A 316 -15.68 -4.20 -1.24
C GLN A 316 -14.82 -3.04 -0.76
N TYR A 317 -14.64 -2.90 0.55
CA TYR A 317 -13.82 -1.85 1.15
C TYR A 317 -12.34 -1.94 0.70
N ASN A 318 -11.78 -3.15 0.64
CA ASN A 318 -10.41 -3.35 0.18
C ASN A 318 -10.25 -2.98 -1.30
N ILE A 319 -11.20 -3.37 -2.17
CA ILE A 319 -11.19 -3.01 -3.59
C ILE A 319 -11.30 -1.50 -3.79
N GLU A 320 -12.21 -0.82 -3.08
CA GLU A 320 -12.37 0.63 -3.16
C GLU A 320 -11.09 1.36 -2.76
N SER A 321 -10.43 0.90 -1.69
CA SER A 321 -9.15 1.45 -1.24
C SER A 321 -8.01 1.22 -2.25
N ILE A 322 -7.94 0.04 -2.85
CA ILE A 322 -6.95 -0.29 -3.89
C ILE A 322 -7.22 0.53 -5.15
N GLN A 323 -8.49 0.74 -5.51
CA GLN A 323 -8.89 1.49 -6.70
C GLN A 323 -8.43 2.94 -6.63
N ASP A 324 -8.45 3.58 -5.46
CA ASP A 324 -7.97 4.96 -5.30
C ASP A 324 -6.50 5.08 -5.73
N PHE A 325 -5.66 4.09 -5.42
CA PHE A 325 -4.26 4.05 -5.86
C PHE A 325 -4.10 3.66 -7.34
N LEU A 326 -4.90 2.71 -7.84
CA LEU A 326 -4.86 2.32 -9.25
C LEU A 326 -5.34 3.42 -10.21
N THR A 327 -6.14 4.36 -9.72
CA THR A 327 -6.65 5.51 -10.50
C THR A 327 -5.80 6.77 -10.35
N MET A 328 -4.65 6.71 -9.64
CA MET A 328 -3.68 7.81 -9.63
C MET A 328 -3.36 8.25 -11.07
N LYS A 329 -3.25 9.56 -11.28
CA LYS A 329 -2.87 10.09 -12.60
C LYS A 329 -1.47 9.60 -12.96
N GLU A 330 -1.28 9.24 -14.21
CA GLU A 330 0.05 8.98 -14.75
C GLU A 330 0.63 10.27 -15.33
N LEU A 331 1.94 10.44 -15.22
CA LEU A 331 2.64 11.47 -15.99
C LEU A 331 2.55 11.09 -17.48
N PRO A 332 2.10 12.01 -18.36
CA PRO A 332 2.10 11.74 -19.79
C PRO A 332 3.52 11.40 -20.26
N GLU A 333 3.71 10.22 -20.84
CA GLU A 333 5.03 9.75 -21.26
C GLU A 333 5.06 9.48 -22.76
N PRO A 334 5.85 10.26 -23.54
CA PRO A 334 6.09 9.96 -24.95
C PRO A 334 6.90 8.64 -25.09
N SER A 335 6.66 7.91 -26.15
CA SER A 335 7.37 6.65 -26.44
C SER A 335 8.69 6.82 -27.19
N VAL A 336 9.01 8.03 -27.65
CA VAL A 336 10.18 8.31 -28.49
C VAL A 336 11.10 9.31 -27.81
N TYR A 337 12.39 9.03 -27.79
CA TYR A 337 13.41 9.95 -27.27
C TYR A 337 13.48 11.22 -28.09
N ALA A 338 13.47 12.36 -27.41
CA ALA A 338 13.63 13.66 -28.03
C ALA A 338 15.11 13.88 -28.44
N ASN A 339 15.32 14.52 -29.56
CA ASN A 339 16.68 14.87 -30.00
C ASN A 339 17.13 16.16 -29.30
N ILE A 340 18.17 16.08 -28.47
CA ILE A 340 18.68 17.16 -27.65
C ILE A 340 20.09 17.50 -28.08
N ASN A 341 20.32 18.78 -28.39
CA ASN A 341 21.62 19.28 -28.87
C ASN A 341 22.40 20.03 -27.78
N SER A 342 21.78 20.36 -26.66
CA SER A 342 22.38 21.14 -25.55
C SER A 342 21.76 20.68 -24.22
N TYR A 343 22.46 20.93 -23.13
CA TYR A 343 21.99 20.65 -21.76
C TYR A 343 21.73 21.93 -20.96
N ASP A 344 21.36 23.01 -21.65
CA ASP A 344 20.83 24.19 -21.00
C ASP A 344 19.41 23.92 -20.47
N VAL A 345 19.12 24.45 -19.31
CA VAL A 345 17.80 24.29 -18.68
C VAL A 345 17.14 25.64 -18.57
N LYS A 346 15.89 25.76 -19.04
CA LYS A 346 15.10 26.99 -18.94
C LYS A 346 13.76 26.72 -18.28
N LEU A 347 13.42 27.57 -17.34
CA LEU A 347 12.10 27.69 -16.74
C LEU A 347 11.48 28.97 -17.29
N GLU A 348 10.28 28.91 -17.85
CA GLU A 348 9.56 30.02 -18.46
C GLU A 348 8.21 30.20 -17.79
N ASN A 349 8.06 31.29 -17.03
CA ASN A 349 6.86 31.64 -16.27
C ASN A 349 6.26 30.45 -15.51
N VAL A 350 7.09 29.75 -14.74
CA VAL A 350 6.71 28.52 -14.03
C VAL A 350 5.90 28.82 -12.80
N HIS A 351 4.67 28.34 -12.79
CA HIS A 351 3.77 28.33 -11.64
C HIS A 351 3.56 26.89 -11.15
N PHE A 352 3.49 26.69 -9.84
CA PHE A 352 3.32 25.36 -9.28
C PHE A 352 2.60 25.35 -7.93
N SER A 353 1.63 24.43 -7.82
CA SER A 353 0.93 24.08 -6.59
C SER A 353 0.94 22.55 -6.40
N TYR A 354 1.27 22.07 -5.20
CA TYR A 354 1.22 20.63 -4.86
C TYR A 354 -0.22 20.08 -4.83
N THR A 355 -1.20 20.93 -4.50
CA THR A 355 -2.61 20.55 -4.43
C THR A 355 -3.35 20.81 -5.75
N GLY A 356 -2.73 21.54 -6.68
CA GLY A 356 -3.35 22.03 -7.91
C GLY A 356 -4.33 23.20 -7.70
N GLU A 357 -4.48 23.71 -6.47
CA GLU A 357 -5.31 24.87 -6.16
C GLU A 357 -4.46 26.16 -6.16
N GLU A 358 -4.95 27.25 -6.75
CA GLU A 358 -4.24 28.53 -6.83
C GLU A 358 -3.89 29.12 -5.45
N LYS A 359 -4.74 28.87 -4.43
CA LYS A 359 -4.48 29.36 -3.07
C LYS A 359 -3.26 28.73 -2.40
N ASP A 360 -2.84 27.54 -2.86
CA ASP A 360 -1.74 26.74 -2.32
C ASP A 360 -0.53 26.78 -3.28
N GLU A 361 -0.45 27.83 -4.11
CA GLU A 361 0.67 27.99 -5.05
C GLU A 361 1.98 28.21 -4.30
N VAL A 362 3.04 27.52 -4.70
CA VAL A 362 4.38 27.56 -4.11
C VAL A 362 5.37 28.31 -4.97
N LEU A 363 5.20 28.30 -6.30
CA LEU A 363 6.03 29.06 -7.24
C LEU A 363 5.13 29.98 -8.08
N HIS A 364 5.51 31.25 -8.14
CA HIS A 364 4.72 32.33 -8.72
C HIS A 364 5.45 32.95 -9.92
N GLY A 365 5.44 32.25 -11.07
CA GLY A 365 6.05 32.77 -12.30
C GLY A 365 7.58 32.81 -12.26
N ILE A 366 8.24 31.67 -12.12
CA ILE A 366 9.70 31.57 -12.11
C ILE A 366 10.24 31.58 -13.52
N ASP A 367 11.08 32.58 -13.83
CA ASP A 367 11.88 32.67 -15.04
C ASP A 367 13.36 32.45 -14.71
N LEU A 368 13.93 31.34 -15.14
CA LEU A 368 15.32 30.98 -14.85
C LEU A 368 15.96 30.29 -16.06
N THR A 369 17.14 30.77 -16.46
CA THR A 369 17.97 30.10 -17.47
C THR A 369 19.29 29.66 -16.84
N MET A 370 19.60 28.39 -17.00
CA MET A 370 20.88 27.77 -16.64
C MET A 370 21.58 27.36 -17.93
N PRO A 371 22.63 28.05 -18.36
CA PRO A 371 23.40 27.70 -19.56
C PRO A 371 24.04 26.31 -19.42
N ALA A 372 24.23 25.63 -20.54
CA ALA A 372 24.95 24.35 -20.53
C ALA A 372 26.37 24.53 -19.98
N GLY A 373 26.75 23.64 -19.06
CA GLY A 373 28.08 23.69 -18.43
C GLY A 373 28.28 24.77 -17.37
N SER A 374 27.22 25.50 -16.97
CA SER A 374 27.30 26.53 -15.93
C SER A 374 26.96 26.00 -14.54
N PHE A 375 27.50 26.66 -13.52
CA PHE A 375 27.16 26.44 -12.13
C PHE A 375 26.14 27.49 -11.64
N THR A 376 24.93 27.06 -11.37
CA THR A 376 23.85 27.89 -10.82
C THR A 376 23.56 27.48 -9.38
N ALA A 377 23.49 28.45 -8.46
CA ALA A 377 23.14 28.23 -7.07
C ALA A 377 21.76 28.80 -6.72
N LEU A 378 20.89 28.02 -6.06
CA LEU A 378 19.63 28.50 -5.49
C LEU A 378 19.79 28.74 -4.00
N VAL A 379 19.52 29.97 -3.55
CA VAL A 379 19.59 30.37 -2.14
C VAL A 379 18.30 31.06 -1.70
N GLY A 380 18.09 31.18 -0.40
CA GLY A 380 16.93 31.86 0.16
C GLY A 380 16.45 31.21 1.46
N PRO A 381 15.48 31.81 2.14
CA PRO A 381 14.90 31.26 3.38
C PRO A 381 14.24 29.89 3.16
N SER A 382 14.11 29.13 4.27
CA SER A 382 13.35 27.87 4.24
C SER A 382 11.91 28.11 3.76
N GLY A 383 11.36 27.21 2.95
CA GLY A 383 10.03 27.38 2.34
C GLY A 383 10.01 28.33 1.14
N GLY A 384 11.14 28.86 0.66
CA GLY A 384 11.20 29.75 -0.50
C GLY A 384 10.96 29.11 -1.87
N GLY A 385 10.78 27.80 -1.97
CA GLY A 385 10.52 27.09 -3.23
C GLY A 385 11.75 26.46 -3.89
N LYS A 386 12.95 26.51 -3.26
CA LYS A 386 14.22 26.03 -3.85
C LYS A 386 14.18 24.54 -4.24
N SER A 387 13.85 23.64 -3.31
CA SER A 387 13.77 22.20 -3.58
C SER A 387 12.63 21.86 -4.54
N THR A 388 11.55 22.66 -4.54
CA THR A 388 10.46 22.53 -5.51
C THR A 388 10.97 22.78 -6.94
N VAL A 389 11.77 23.82 -7.18
CA VAL A 389 12.38 24.08 -8.50
C VAL A 389 13.22 22.89 -8.95
N ALA A 390 14.10 22.37 -8.09
CA ALA A 390 14.94 21.22 -8.40
C ALA A 390 14.14 19.96 -8.74
N ARG A 391 13.09 19.68 -7.98
CA ARG A 391 12.19 18.54 -8.19
C ARG A 391 11.38 18.67 -9.48
N LEU A 392 10.96 19.88 -9.86
CA LEU A 392 10.26 20.15 -11.12
C LEU A 392 11.18 19.98 -12.34
N ILE A 393 12.46 20.38 -12.26
CA ILE A 393 13.43 20.13 -13.33
C ILE A 393 13.61 18.62 -13.55
N SER A 394 13.60 17.83 -12.45
CA SER A 394 13.65 16.35 -12.51
C SER A 394 12.31 15.71 -12.89
N ARG A 395 11.27 16.53 -13.13
CA ARG A 395 9.91 16.08 -13.47
C ARG A 395 9.31 15.10 -12.46
N PHE A 396 9.57 15.32 -11.17
CA PHE A 396 8.84 14.58 -10.12
C PHE A 396 7.37 15.00 -10.06
N TRP A 397 7.05 16.18 -10.58
CA TRP A 397 5.72 16.73 -10.88
C TRP A 397 5.77 17.48 -12.20
N ASP A 398 4.63 17.61 -12.85
CA ASP A 398 4.47 18.58 -13.92
C ASP A 398 4.10 19.97 -13.37
N VAL A 399 4.58 21.03 -14.00
CA VAL A 399 4.23 22.41 -13.62
C VAL A 399 2.74 22.69 -13.80
N THR A 400 2.14 23.53 -12.96
CA THR A 400 0.72 23.93 -13.09
C THR A 400 0.50 24.80 -14.34
N SER A 401 1.39 25.76 -14.56
CA SER A 401 1.43 26.56 -15.79
C SER A 401 2.87 26.99 -16.10
N GLY A 402 3.10 27.51 -17.32
CA GLY A 402 4.45 27.75 -17.83
C GLY A 402 5.09 26.48 -18.37
N GLY A 403 6.42 26.47 -18.50
CA GLY A 403 7.15 25.34 -19.08
C GLY A 403 8.59 25.22 -18.58
N ILE A 404 9.11 23.99 -18.65
CA ILE A 404 10.54 23.71 -18.40
C ILE A 404 11.09 23.03 -19.64
N THR A 405 12.21 23.53 -20.14
CA THR A 405 12.86 22.95 -21.33
C THR A 405 14.32 22.58 -21.02
N ILE A 406 14.79 21.52 -21.67
CA ILE A 406 16.20 21.10 -21.70
C ILE A 406 16.65 21.07 -23.15
N GLY A 407 17.68 21.86 -23.52
CA GLY A 407 18.13 21.96 -24.91
C GLY A 407 17.05 22.43 -25.87
N GLY A 408 16.12 23.27 -25.38
CA GLY A 408 14.99 23.80 -26.15
C GLY A 408 13.79 22.87 -26.30
N VAL A 409 13.85 21.64 -25.77
CA VAL A 409 12.73 20.67 -25.81
C VAL A 409 12.02 20.67 -24.44
N ASN A 410 10.69 20.69 -24.45
CA ASN A 410 9.90 20.63 -23.21
C ASN A 410 10.08 19.28 -22.53
N ILE A 411 10.34 19.26 -21.21
CA ILE A 411 10.53 18.02 -20.45
C ILE A 411 9.30 17.09 -20.46
N ARG A 412 8.10 17.62 -20.73
CA ARG A 412 6.88 16.82 -20.93
C ARG A 412 6.88 16.03 -22.23
N GLU A 413 7.68 16.45 -23.20
CA GLU A 413 7.86 15.78 -24.49
C GLU A 413 9.01 14.77 -24.48
N MET A 414 9.60 14.51 -23.31
CA MET A 414 10.66 13.54 -23.10
C MET A 414 10.17 12.35 -22.27
N PRO A 415 10.53 11.11 -22.61
CA PRO A 415 10.33 9.96 -21.73
C PRO A 415 11.03 10.17 -20.39
N LEU A 416 10.44 9.65 -19.29
CA LEU A 416 11.06 9.70 -17.96
C LEU A 416 12.41 8.98 -17.92
N SER A 417 12.56 7.92 -18.72
CA SER A 417 13.83 7.21 -18.87
C SER A 417 14.93 8.14 -19.43
N GLN A 418 14.62 8.93 -20.46
CA GLN A 418 15.57 9.90 -21.03
C GLN A 418 15.94 10.99 -20.04
N LEU A 419 14.96 11.56 -19.32
CA LEU A 419 15.23 12.54 -18.26
C LEU A 419 16.09 11.93 -17.14
N SER A 420 15.78 10.70 -16.75
CA SER A 420 16.56 9.98 -15.75
C SER A 420 18.00 9.73 -16.17
N GLU A 421 18.29 9.49 -17.45
CA GLU A 421 19.65 9.38 -17.96
C GLU A 421 20.41 10.71 -17.93
N MET A 422 19.73 11.81 -18.22
CA MET A 422 20.34 13.14 -18.33
C MET A 422 20.50 13.87 -17.01
N ILE A 423 19.70 13.56 -15.98
CA ILE A 423 19.71 14.28 -14.71
C ILE A 423 20.20 13.36 -13.60
N SER A 424 21.18 13.78 -12.84
CA SER A 424 21.57 13.17 -11.58
C SER A 424 21.14 14.05 -10.42
N PHE A 425 20.26 13.53 -9.56
CA PHE A 425 19.71 14.26 -8.43
C PHE A 425 20.16 13.64 -7.11
N VAL A 426 20.85 14.42 -6.28
CA VAL A 426 21.25 14.05 -4.91
C VAL A 426 20.32 14.78 -3.95
N THR A 427 19.46 14.05 -3.26
CA THR A 427 18.51 14.59 -2.28
C THR A 427 19.15 14.81 -0.91
N GLN A 428 18.51 15.60 -0.08
CA GLN A 428 18.91 15.81 1.32
C GLN A 428 18.88 14.49 2.12
N ASP A 429 17.85 13.67 1.93
CA ASP A 429 17.72 12.36 2.54
C ASP A 429 18.37 11.28 1.67
N ASN A 430 19.53 10.80 2.09
CA ASN A 430 20.32 9.82 1.34
C ASN A 430 19.89 8.39 1.71
N PHE A 431 18.90 7.84 0.99
CA PHE A 431 18.42 6.48 1.20
C PHE A 431 19.39 5.42 0.64
N LEU A 432 19.64 4.37 1.43
CA LEU A 432 20.40 3.19 1.02
C LEU A 432 19.54 1.94 1.11
N PHE A 433 19.61 1.13 0.06
CA PHE A 433 18.93 -0.17 0.01
C PHE A 433 19.63 -1.20 0.90
N ARG A 434 18.89 -2.20 1.35
CA ARG A 434 19.40 -3.33 2.14
C ARG A 434 20.18 -4.32 1.26
N CYS A 435 21.22 -3.81 0.60
CA CYS A 435 22.20 -4.59 -0.15
C CYS A 435 23.62 -4.16 0.27
N SER A 436 24.64 -4.69 -0.36
CA SER A 436 26.04 -4.29 -0.07
C SER A 436 26.29 -2.83 -0.43
N ILE A 437 27.35 -2.25 0.11
CA ILE A 437 27.77 -0.89 -0.24
C ILE A 437 28.14 -0.83 -1.73
N MET A 438 28.80 -1.86 -2.25
CA MET A 438 29.12 -2.01 -3.67
C MET A 438 27.87 -1.84 -4.54
N GLU A 439 26.83 -2.62 -4.26
CA GLU A 439 25.57 -2.58 -5.01
C GLU A 439 24.84 -1.24 -4.82
N ASN A 440 24.91 -0.64 -3.62
CA ASN A 440 24.36 0.69 -3.40
C ASN A 440 25.02 1.76 -4.27
N ILE A 441 26.33 1.70 -4.49
CA ILE A 441 27.02 2.65 -5.38
C ILE A 441 26.70 2.31 -6.85
N ARG A 442 26.64 1.01 -7.21
CA ARG A 442 26.35 0.54 -8.58
C ARG A 442 24.95 0.95 -9.06
N LEU A 443 24.02 1.34 -8.18
CA LEU A 443 22.75 1.95 -8.58
C LEU A 443 22.92 3.19 -9.48
N GLY A 444 24.05 3.88 -9.42
CA GLY A 444 24.35 4.99 -10.34
C GLY A 444 24.47 4.55 -11.79
N ASN A 445 25.04 3.35 -12.03
CA ASN A 445 25.15 2.69 -13.33
C ASN A 445 25.20 1.18 -13.12
N SER A 446 24.12 0.50 -13.43
CA SER A 446 23.97 -0.96 -13.22
C SER A 446 24.95 -1.80 -14.06
N ALA A 447 25.47 -1.26 -15.16
CA ALA A 447 26.45 -1.91 -16.03
C ALA A 447 27.91 -1.70 -15.61
N ALA A 448 28.15 -0.87 -14.55
CA ALA A 448 29.51 -0.57 -14.11
C ALA A 448 30.21 -1.78 -13.49
N SER A 449 31.49 -1.93 -13.84
CA SER A 449 32.40 -2.91 -13.25
C SER A 449 32.71 -2.57 -11.79
N ASP A 450 33.19 -3.56 -11.03
CA ASP A 450 33.64 -3.37 -9.66
C ASP A 450 34.73 -2.28 -9.56
N GLU A 451 35.60 -2.22 -10.57
CA GLU A 451 36.69 -1.24 -10.61
C GLU A 451 36.18 0.19 -10.77
N GLU A 452 35.18 0.41 -11.64
CA GLU A 452 34.53 1.72 -11.82
C GLU A 452 33.79 2.15 -10.54
N VAL A 453 33.14 1.23 -9.85
CA VAL A 453 32.49 1.49 -8.56
C VAL A 453 33.51 1.88 -7.50
N ARG A 454 34.67 1.17 -7.42
CA ARG A 454 35.75 1.50 -6.49
C ARG A 454 36.38 2.86 -6.82
N GLU A 455 36.53 3.18 -8.11
CA GLU A 455 37.05 4.49 -8.54
C GLU A 455 36.10 5.63 -8.13
N ALA A 456 34.79 5.48 -8.33
CA ALA A 456 33.78 6.44 -7.88
C ALA A 456 33.82 6.60 -6.36
N ALA A 457 33.95 5.52 -5.60
CA ALA A 457 34.07 5.53 -4.15
C ALA A 457 35.36 6.24 -3.68
N ARG A 458 36.46 6.07 -4.39
CA ARG A 458 37.74 6.73 -4.10
C ARG A 458 37.65 8.24 -4.27
N LYS A 459 37.04 8.69 -5.37
CA LYS A 459 36.80 10.11 -5.67
C LYS A 459 35.92 10.83 -4.62
N THR A 460 35.11 10.09 -3.88
CA THR A 460 34.22 10.63 -2.85
C THR A 460 34.68 10.32 -1.42
N CYS A 461 35.94 9.91 -1.25
CA CYS A 461 36.50 9.52 0.06
C CYS A 461 35.64 8.44 0.79
N CYS A 462 34.91 7.62 0.03
CA CYS A 462 34.18 6.46 0.59
C CYS A 462 35.14 5.35 1.01
N GLN A 463 36.21 5.13 0.26
CA GLN A 463 37.17 4.04 0.50
C GLN A 463 37.70 4.05 1.92
N GLU A 464 37.99 5.24 2.50
CA GLU A 464 38.55 5.38 3.83
C GLU A 464 37.70 4.78 4.95
N PHE A 465 36.38 4.86 4.85
CA PHE A 465 35.50 4.25 5.83
C PHE A 465 35.08 2.83 5.43
N ILE A 466 34.92 2.54 4.12
CA ILE A 466 34.54 1.22 3.64
C ILE A 466 35.57 0.17 4.03
N GLU A 467 36.87 0.49 3.91
CA GLU A 467 37.97 -0.43 4.29
C GLU A 467 38.00 -0.76 5.79
N LYS A 468 37.42 0.10 6.64
CA LYS A 468 37.31 -0.13 8.09
C LYS A 468 36.12 -1.03 8.46
N LEU A 469 35.20 -1.29 7.52
CA LEU A 469 34.05 -2.15 7.76
C LEU A 469 34.42 -3.64 7.70
N PRO A 470 33.75 -4.52 8.47
CA PRO A 470 34.13 -5.94 8.58
C PRO A 470 34.21 -6.71 7.26
N GLN A 471 33.43 -6.32 6.25
CA GLN A 471 33.38 -6.98 4.94
C GLN A 471 33.69 -5.99 3.79
N GLY A 472 34.27 -4.83 4.09
CA GLY A 472 34.59 -3.81 3.11
C GLY A 472 33.38 -3.43 2.25
N TYR A 473 33.52 -3.47 0.94
CA TYR A 473 32.46 -3.17 -0.04
C TYR A 473 31.28 -4.13 0.01
N ASP A 474 31.46 -5.37 0.48
CA ASP A 474 30.40 -6.38 0.60
C ASP A 474 29.56 -6.20 1.89
N THR A 475 29.91 -5.23 2.74
CA THR A 475 29.16 -4.95 3.96
C THR A 475 27.74 -4.49 3.62
N PRO A 476 26.69 -5.16 4.19
CA PRO A 476 25.32 -4.72 4.02
C PRO A 476 25.08 -3.36 4.68
N ALA A 477 24.53 -2.39 3.96
CA ALA A 477 24.21 -1.06 4.48
C ALA A 477 23.16 -1.06 5.63
N GLY A 478 22.40 -2.17 5.77
CA GLY A 478 21.30 -2.26 6.70
C GLY A 478 20.01 -1.64 6.15
N GLU A 479 18.95 -1.67 6.95
CA GLU A 479 17.67 -1.07 6.59
C GLU A 479 17.80 0.45 6.52
N ALA A 480 17.52 1.05 5.36
CA ALA A 480 17.70 2.49 5.07
C ALA A 480 19.09 3.02 5.45
N GLY A 481 20.12 2.17 5.42
CA GLY A 481 21.48 2.57 5.76
C GLY A 481 21.72 2.86 7.25
N LYS A 482 20.91 2.29 8.17
CA LYS A 482 21.02 2.54 9.63
C LYS A 482 22.38 2.22 10.24
N ARG A 483 23.23 1.47 9.53
CA ARG A 483 24.57 1.11 9.98
C ARG A 483 25.64 2.16 9.68
N LEU A 484 25.28 3.19 8.91
CA LEU A 484 26.18 4.23 8.44
C LEU A 484 25.77 5.60 9.00
N SER A 485 26.75 6.45 9.24
CA SER A 485 26.54 7.86 9.63
C SER A 485 25.90 8.65 8.48
N GLY A 486 25.31 9.81 8.78
CA GLY A 486 24.74 10.70 7.77
C GLY A 486 25.76 11.11 6.69
N GLY A 487 26.99 11.43 7.09
CA GLY A 487 28.08 11.80 6.17
C GLY A 487 28.54 10.63 5.27
N GLU A 488 28.55 9.38 5.79
CA GLU A 488 28.87 8.20 4.98
C GLU A 488 27.81 7.91 3.94
N LYS A 489 26.51 8.01 4.30
CA LYS A 489 25.39 7.88 3.36
C LYS A 489 25.47 8.92 2.25
N GLN A 490 25.79 10.16 2.62
CA GLN A 490 25.92 11.26 1.68
C GLN A 490 27.07 11.03 0.69
N ARG A 491 28.26 10.57 1.15
CA ARG A 491 29.36 10.20 0.26
C ARG A 491 28.98 9.10 -0.72
N ILE A 492 28.23 8.08 -0.28
CA ILE A 492 27.72 7.03 -1.17
C ILE A 492 26.75 7.61 -2.22
N ALA A 493 25.88 8.55 -1.84
CA ALA A 493 24.97 9.21 -2.79
C ALA A 493 25.74 10.04 -3.84
N ILE A 494 26.81 10.73 -3.43
CA ILE A 494 27.69 11.43 -4.35
C ILE A 494 28.46 10.44 -5.25
N ALA A 495 28.90 9.28 -4.72
CA ALA A 495 29.52 8.23 -5.53
C ALA A 495 28.58 7.67 -6.60
N ARG A 496 27.28 7.50 -6.27
CA ARG A 496 26.23 7.16 -7.27
C ARG A 496 26.14 8.20 -8.39
N MET A 497 26.13 9.47 -8.02
CA MET A 497 26.08 10.60 -8.96
C MET A 497 27.28 10.59 -9.91
N ILE A 498 28.49 10.39 -9.37
CA ILE A 498 29.73 10.32 -10.15
C ILE A 498 29.70 9.14 -11.13
N LEU A 499 29.30 7.97 -10.64
CA LEU A 499 29.23 6.74 -11.45
C LEU A 499 28.21 6.86 -12.57
N LYS A 500 27.08 7.57 -12.33
CA LYS A 500 26.05 7.84 -13.33
C LYS A 500 26.54 8.76 -14.44
N ASN A 501 27.39 9.70 -14.12
CA ASN A 501 28.04 10.64 -15.05
C ASN A 501 27.08 11.47 -15.92
N ALA A 502 25.90 11.83 -15.39
CA ALA A 502 24.88 12.60 -16.09
C ALA A 502 25.35 14.01 -16.48
N PRO A 503 24.88 14.59 -17.61
CA PRO A 503 25.25 15.95 -18.06
C PRO A 503 24.64 17.08 -17.22
N ILE A 504 23.53 16.83 -16.53
CA ILE A 504 22.87 17.77 -15.62
C ILE A 504 22.94 17.18 -14.21
N ILE A 505 23.43 17.98 -13.25
CA ILE A 505 23.58 17.56 -11.86
C ILE A 505 22.79 18.52 -10.98
N ILE A 506 21.98 17.96 -10.08
CA ILE A 506 21.20 18.70 -9.08
C ILE A 506 21.63 18.21 -7.70
N LEU A 507 22.10 19.12 -6.85
CA LEU A 507 22.52 18.84 -5.48
C LEU A 507 21.63 19.61 -4.50
N ASP A 508 20.87 18.89 -3.66
CA ASP A 508 20.08 19.47 -2.59
C ASP A 508 20.79 19.20 -1.24
N GLU A 509 21.41 20.25 -0.67
CA GLU A 509 22.19 20.20 0.58
C GLU A 509 23.29 19.10 0.65
N ALA A 510 23.99 18.85 -0.44
CA ALA A 510 24.91 17.72 -0.55
C ALA A 510 26.11 17.71 0.43
N THR A 511 26.31 18.72 1.30
CA THR A 511 27.48 18.81 2.22
C THR A 511 27.12 19.04 3.69
N ALA A 512 25.85 18.89 4.08
CA ALA A 512 25.36 19.30 5.40
C ALA A 512 25.88 18.45 6.59
N PHE A 513 26.29 17.21 6.36
CA PHE A 513 26.60 16.22 7.42
C PHE A 513 28.04 15.70 7.43
N THR A 514 28.97 16.34 6.70
CA THR A 514 30.39 15.94 6.67
C THR A 514 31.22 16.73 7.65
N ASP A 515 32.27 16.09 8.20
CA ASP A 515 33.28 16.80 9.01
C ASP A 515 33.98 17.85 8.15
N PRO A 516 34.36 19.03 8.73
CA PRO A 516 34.93 20.14 7.97
C PRO A 516 36.16 19.77 7.12
N GLU A 517 36.92 18.77 7.54
CA GLU A 517 38.13 18.32 6.84
C GLU A 517 37.76 17.48 5.58
N ASN A 518 36.75 16.66 5.68
CA ASN A 518 36.22 15.88 4.57
C ASN A 518 35.32 16.71 3.63
N GLU A 519 34.64 17.73 4.16
CA GLU A 519 33.82 18.67 3.38
C GLU A 519 34.65 19.34 2.28
N ASN A 520 35.82 19.86 2.60
CA ASN A 520 36.71 20.52 1.62
C ASN A 520 37.22 19.55 0.53
N LYS A 521 37.54 18.29 0.90
CA LYS A 521 37.97 17.26 -0.07
C LYS A 521 36.84 16.89 -1.03
N ILE A 522 35.63 16.68 -0.49
CA ILE A 522 34.43 16.32 -1.27
C ILE A 522 34.02 17.47 -2.18
N GLN A 523 34.05 18.72 -1.67
CA GLN A 523 33.73 19.90 -2.46
C GLN A 523 34.67 20.03 -3.66
N LYS A 524 36.00 19.93 -3.46
CA LYS A 524 36.96 19.91 -4.57
C LYS A 524 36.73 18.79 -5.57
N SER A 525 36.38 17.58 -5.08
CA SER A 525 36.07 16.47 -5.96
C SER A 525 34.80 16.72 -6.77
N ILE A 526 33.77 17.31 -6.16
CA ILE A 526 32.54 17.71 -6.87
C ILE A 526 32.85 18.76 -7.93
N GLU A 527 33.59 19.81 -7.59
CA GLU A 527 34.01 20.88 -8.51
C GLU A 527 34.78 20.34 -9.73
N GLU A 528 35.73 19.41 -9.51
CA GLU A 528 36.48 18.79 -10.60
C GLU A 528 35.63 17.90 -11.51
N LEU A 529 34.69 17.14 -10.92
CA LEU A 529 33.86 16.14 -11.63
C LEU A 529 32.64 16.75 -12.31
N THR A 530 32.27 17.96 -11.91
CA THR A 530 31.15 18.72 -12.50
C THR A 530 31.59 19.72 -13.57
N LYS A 531 32.90 19.89 -13.79
CA LYS A 531 33.43 20.77 -14.86
C LYS A 531 32.84 20.38 -16.21
N GLY A 532 32.26 21.38 -16.90
CA GLY A 532 31.61 21.18 -18.19
C GLY A 532 30.20 20.57 -18.14
N LYS A 533 29.65 20.33 -16.95
CA LYS A 533 28.28 19.86 -16.73
C LYS A 533 27.42 21.00 -16.22
N THR A 534 26.13 20.96 -16.52
CA THR A 534 25.16 21.92 -15.98
C THR A 534 24.87 21.55 -14.53
N LEU A 535 25.28 22.40 -13.61
CA LEU A 535 25.21 22.16 -12.16
C LEU A 535 24.19 23.10 -11.51
N LEU A 536 23.25 22.53 -10.77
CA LEU A 536 22.33 23.24 -9.88
C LEU A 536 22.59 22.83 -8.43
N VAL A 537 22.90 23.79 -7.57
CA VAL A 537 23.12 23.55 -6.14
C VAL A 537 22.09 24.32 -5.32
N ILE A 538 21.34 23.64 -4.47
CA ILE A 538 20.55 24.27 -3.41
C ILE A 538 21.45 24.39 -2.19
N ALA A 539 21.81 25.61 -1.85
CA ALA A 539 22.76 25.85 -0.78
C ALA A 539 22.09 26.42 0.47
N HIS A 540 22.40 25.81 1.62
CA HIS A 540 22.13 26.36 2.95
C HIS A 540 23.37 27.08 3.53
N ARG A 541 24.56 26.77 3.02
CA ARG A 541 25.81 27.43 3.38
C ARG A 541 26.29 28.31 2.22
N LEU A 542 26.24 29.61 2.39
CA LEU A 542 26.62 30.56 1.34
C LEU A 542 28.10 30.50 0.96
N SER A 543 28.95 29.96 1.84
CA SER A 543 30.39 29.80 1.56
C SER A 543 30.71 28.76 0.47
N THR A 544 29.79 27.86 0.18
CA THR A 544 30.02 26.78 -0.82
C THR A 544 29.65 27.18 -2.25
N ILE A 545 29.10 28.38 -2.44
CA ILE A 545 28.58 28.85 -3.72
C ILE A 545 29.19 30.19 -4.17
N THR A 546 30.28 30.61 -3.53
CA THR A 546 30.98 31.87 -3.85
C THR A 546 31.45 31.96 -5.29
N ASP A 547 31.82 30.81 -5.87
CA ASP A 547 32.35 30.68 -7.23
C ASP A 547 31.27 30.28 -8.25
N ALA A 548 29.96 30.38 -7.88
CA ALA A 548 28.87 30.11 -8.80
C ALA A 548 28.81 31.17 -9.90
N ASP A 549 28.67 30.72 -11.15
CA ASP A 549 28.47 31.62 -12.30
C ASP A 549 27.20 32.45 -12.14
N LYS A 550 26.17 31.87 -11.47
CA LYS A 550 24.90 32.53 -11.23
C LYS A 550 24.32 32.08 -9.87
N ILE A 551 23.98 33.06 -9.03
CA ILE A 551 23.26 32.86 -7.78
C ILE A 551 21.84 33.41 -7.96
N VAL A 552 20.82 32.62 -7.64
CA VAL A 552 19.40 32.96 -7.70
C VAL A 552 18.85 32.99 -6.28
N VAL A 553 18.34 34.12 -5.87
CA VAL A 553 17.76 34.33 -4.54
C VAL A 553 16.26 34.16 -4.62
N LEU A 554 15.75 33.10 -3.99
CA LEU A 554 14.32 32.74 -3.96
C LEU A 554 13.69 33.10 -2.62
N LYS A 555 12.52 33.74 -2.63
CA LYS A 555 11.72 34.04 -1.45
C LYS A 555 10.24 33.97 -1.78
N ASN A 556 9.50 33.22 -0.98
CA ASN A 556 8.04 33.05 -1.14
C ASN A 556 7.63 32.70 -2.58
N GLY A 557 8.34 31.80 -3.23
CA GLY A 557 8.04 31.35 -4.57
C GLY A 557 8.37 32.33 -5.72
N CYS A 558 9.04 33.44 -5.43
CA CYS A 558 9.48 34.42 -6.42
C CYS A 558 11.00 34.59 -6.43
N ILE A 559 11.55 35.03 -7.56
CA ILE A 559 12.96 35.42 -7.67
C ILE A 559 13.12 36.86 -7.19
N GLU A 560 13.89 37.06 -6.12
CA GLU A 560 14.21 38.38 -5.55
C GLU A 560 15.48 39.00 -6.14
N GLY A 561 16.40 38.18 -6.64
CA GLY A 561 17.63 38.64 -7.25
C GLY A 561 18.38 37.53 -7.99
N VAL A 562 19.08 37.91 -9.03
CA VAL A 562 19.93 37.02 -9.84
C VAL A 562 21.23 37.77 -10.15
N GLY A 563 22.36 37.11 -9.99
CA GLY A 563 23.67 37.66 -10.32
C GLY A 563 24.81 36.84 -9.73
N THR A 564 26.01 37.37 -9.83
CA THR A 564 27.19 36.86 -9.13
C THR A 564 27.15 37.26 -7.63
N GLN A 565 28.01 36.68 -6.81
CA GLN A 565 28.12 37.04 -5.39
C GLN A 565 28.34 38.54 -5.22
N GLU A 566 29.25 39.12 -5.98
CA GLU A 566 29.59 40.54 -5.88
C GLU A 566 28.41 41.45 -6.23
N GLU A 567 27.70 41.13 -7.31
CA GLU A 567 26.49 41.86 -7.75
C GLU A 567 25.37 41.79 -6.71
N LEU A 568 25.13 40.60 -6.12
CA LEU A 568 24.06 40.39 -5.14
C LEU A 568 24.40 41.06 -3.79
N LEU A 569 25.67 41.11 -3.40
CA LEU A 569 26.10 41.85 -2.22
C LEU A 569 25.91 43.36 -2.36
N GLN A 570 25.86 43.89 -3.60
CA GLN A 570 25.55 45.29 -3.86
C GLN A 570 24.06 45.58 -4.04
N ASN A 571 23.35 44.70 -4.73
CA ASN A 571 22.03 44.99 -5.26
C ASN A 571 20.85 44.23 -4.61
N CYS A 572 21.11 43.17 -3.81
CA CYS A 572 20.07 42.36 -3.19
C CYS A 572 20.12 42.41 -1.66
N GLN A 573 19.20 43.16 -1.03
CA GLN A 573 19.16 43.31 0.44
C GLN A 573 18.95 41.97 1.16
N LEU A 574 18.20 41.04 0.59
CA LEU A 574 17.98 39.72 1.19
C LEU A 574 19.28 38.92 1.21
N TYR A 575 20.03 38.91 0.11
CA TYR A 575 21.31 38.22 0.03
C TYR A 575 22.35 38.83 0.99
N GLN A 576 22.40 40.13 1.08
CA GLN A 576 23.27 40.83 2.04
C GLN A 576 23.02 40.42 3.48
N ARG A 577 21.74 40.37 3.90
CA ARG A 577 21.34 39.92 5.25
C ARG A 577 21.73 38.47 5.51
N MET A 578 21.49 37.60 4.56
CA MET A 578 21.84 36.17 4.65
C MET A 578 23.36 35.99 4.75
N TRP A 579 24.14 36.75 3.97
CA TRP A 579 25.59 36.72 4.01
C TRP A 579 26.13 37.25 5.34
N GLN A 580 25.63 38.38 5.83
CA GLN A 580 26.03 38.95 7.14
C GLN A 580 25.71 37.96 8.29
N ALA A 581 24.58 37.31 8.27
CA ALA A 581 24.23 36.29 9.26
C ALA A 581 25.20 35.10 9.21
N HIS A 582 25.57 34.67 7.99
CA HIS A 582 26.51 33.57 7.79
C HIS A 582 27.93 33.92 8.30
N VAL A 583 28.45 35.13 8.00
CA VAL A 583 29.76 35.62 8.46
C VAL A 583 29.75 35.86 9.97
N GLY A 584 28.67 36.44 10.50
CA GLY A 584 28.51 36.65 11.94
C GLY A 584 28.49 35.35 12.75
N ALA A 585 27.84 34.31 12.25
CA ALA A 585 27.87 32.99 12.87
C ALA A 585 29.28 32.35 12.88
N ARG A 586 30.07 32.55 11.82
CA ARG A 586 31.47 32.10 11.78
C ARG A 586 32.34 32.84 12.80
N HIS A 587 32.20 34.16 12.95
CA HIS A 587 32.92 34.92 13.95
C HIS A 587 32.60 34.48 15.38
N TRP A 588 31.34 34.16 15.66
CA TRP A 588 30.93 33.64 16.97
C TRP A 588 31.54 32.27 17.27
N ALA A 589 31.55 31.36 16.28
CA ALA A 589 32.11 30.01 16.42
C ALA A 589 33.64 30.04 16.61
N VAL A 590 34.36 30.96 15.96
CA VAL A 590 35.83 31.13 16.11
C VAL A 590 36.17 31.87 17.40
N GLY A 591 35.33 32.82 17.84
CA GLY A 591 35.53 33.55 19.11
C GLY A 591 35.35 32.63 20.33
N SER A 592 34.38 31.72 20.30
CA SER A 592 34.17 30.73 21.38
C SER A 592 35.30 29.69 21.49
N GLN A 593 36.02 29.39 20.42
CA GLN A 593 37.22 28.54 20.47
C GLN A 593 38.42 29.25 21.11
N LYS A 594 38.60 30.53 20.86
CA LYS A 594 39.70 31.31 21.51
C LYS A 594 39.46 31.53 23.00
N GLU A 595 38.23 31.79 23.43
CA GLU A 595 37.91 31.93 24.87
C GLU A 595 38.00 30.58 25.61
N GLY A 596 37.79 29.44 24.92
CA GLY A 596 37.94 28.09 25.48
C GLY A 596 39.41 27.67 25.68
N GLU A 597 40.34 28.11 24.81
CA GLU A 597 41.79 27.85 24.96
C GLU A 597 42.42 28.68 26.04
N ASP A 598 42.02 29.94 26.20
CA ASP A 598 42.55 30.82 27.27
C ASP A 598 42.04 30.44 28.68
N SER A 599 40.88 29.75 28.78
CA SER A 599 40.36 29.28 30.07
C SER A 599 40.94 27.92 30.53
N CYS A 600 41.53 27.12 29.64
CA CYS A 600 42.22 25.87 30.00
C CYS A 600 43.68 26.06 30.45
N LEU A 601 44.26 27.26 30.29
CA LEU A 601 45.61 27.58 30.75
C LEU A 601 45.64 28.25 32.14
N ALA A 602 44.46 28.44 32.77
CA ALA A 602 44.31 29.12 34.07
C ALA A 602 43.70 28.21 35.19
N LEU A 603 43.80 26.89 35.06
CA LEU A 603 43.48 25.94 36.15
C LEU A 603 44.66 24.95 36.30
#